data_8f900782c09c227bdcbb52f9947b2d8a
#
_entry.id   8f900782c09c227bdcbb52f9947b2d8a
#
_cell.length_a   1.000
_cell.length_b   1.000
_cell.length_c   1.000
_cell.angle_alpha   90.00
_cell.angle_beta   90.00
_cell.angle_gamma   90.00
#
_symmetry.space_group_name_H-M   'P 1'
#
loop_
_entity.id
_entity.type
_entity.pdbx_description
1 polymer ?
#
loop_
_entity_poly.entity_id
_entity_poly.type
_entity_poly.pdbx_seq_one_letter_code
_entity_poly.pdbx_strand_id
1 'polypeptide(L)'
;MRVLGIEGAKHALEAATANGVPTLDRFFGKGIAAAIKDRLPKYGRVRLIVAMNVLAHTDNINDFLPEVVGLMEADTVFVSSSHWLVALVQKFEFDTIYHEHLRYYTLKSLMQLFQRHRLGMVDAEITDFYGGSILGYAVKDANGQSERLLSILEQERQVDIIGSLKSMKQVLLNNKARLIGLLVELKRDGKRTVGIGAPMKASTLLNFYGVTSDLVDYLAEVNPLKVGTVVPGVRIPVVHEDVLLRDPPDYAIVLAWNMAGDIIPKYRSLGYSGKFILPVPKLEVIE
;
A
#
# COMPACT_ATOMS: atom_id res chain seq x y z
N MET A 1 -12.83 25.52 1.98
CA MET A 1 -12.39 24.78 3.18
C MET A 1 -10.94 25.17 3.46
N ARG A 2 -10.56 25.41 4.74
CA ARG A 2 -9.16 25.64 5.10
C ARG A 2 -8.51 24.31 5.44
N VAL A 3 -7.28 24.08 4.99
CA VAL A 3 -6.54 22.83 5.17
C VAL A 3 -5.20 23.13 5.82
N LEU A 4 -4.74 22.25 6.69
CA LEU A 4 -3.39 22.24 7.26
C LEU A 4 -2.82 20.84 7.10
N GLY A 5 -1.70 20.72 6.37
CA GLY A 5 -0.92 19.50 6.25
C GLY A 5 0.01 19.31 7.45
N ILE A 6 0.30 18.05 7.77
CA ILE A 6 1.35 17.65 8.72
C ILE A 6 2.23 16.64 8.00
N GLU A 7 3.50 16.99 7.78
CA GLU A 7 4.41 16.16 7.02
C GLU A 7 5.85 16.33 7.53
N GLY A 8 6.51 15.24 7.88
CA GLY A 8 7.88 15.24 8.37
C GLY A 8 8.90 14.77 7.33
N ALA A 9 8.46 14.23 6.20
CA ALA A 9 9.34 13.82 5.13
C ALA A 9 9.61 15.01 4.19
N LYS A 10 10.88 15.42 4.07
CA LYS A 10 11.30 16.62 3.34
C LYS A 10 10.74 16.71 1.92
N HIS A 11 10.85 15.65 1.15
CA HIS A 11 10.40 15.60 -0.24
C HIS A 11 8.86 15.77 -0.37
N ALA A 12 8.07 15.15 0.54
CA ALA A 12 6.61 15.30 0.55
C ALA A 12 6.20 16.70 1.04
N LEU A 13 6.94 17.28 2.00
CA LEU A 13 6.78 18.67 2.43
C LEU A 13 7.05 19.67 1.28
N GLU A 14 8.10 19.46 0.51
CA GLU A 14 8.42 20.27 -0.67
C GLU A 14 7.29 20.20 -1.71
N ALA A 15 6.76 19.00 -1.98
CA ALA A 15 5.62 18.82 -2.89
C ALA A 15 4.34 19.49 -2.36
N ALA A 16 4.04 19.39 -1.07
CA ALA A 16 2.89 20.05 -0.45
C ALA A 16 3.02 21.58 -0.58
N THR A 17 4.21 22.11 -0.32
CA THR A 17 4.51 23.54 -0.43
C THR A 17 4.36 24.04 -1.86
N ALA A 18 4.87 23.30 -2.85
CA ALA A 18 4.75 23.62 -4.27
C ALA A 18 3.28 23.65 -4.73
N ASN A 19 2.44 22.79 -4.12
CA ASN A 19 0.98 22.77 -4.39
C ASN A 19 0.20 23.80 -3.55
N GLY A 20 0.86 24.69 -2.80
CA GLY A 20 0.23 25.72 -2.01
C GLY A 20 -0.53 25.24 -0.78
N VAL A 21 -0.23 24.02 -0.28
CA VAL A 21 -0.84 23.46 0.94
C VAL A 21 -0.04 23.92 2.16
N PRO A 22 -0.61 24.74 3.06
CA PRO A 22 0.05 25.09 4.32
C PRO A 22 0.34 23.83 5.11
N THR A 23 1.62 23.57 5.43
CA THR A 23 2.05 22.32 6.05
C THR A 23 2.96 22.60 7.25
N LEU A 24 2.80 21.85 8.33
CA LEU A 24 3.74 21.79 9.46
C LEU A 24 4.81 20.77 9.13
N ASP A 25 6.08 21.19 9.17
CA ASP A 25 7.26 20.35 9.02
C ASP A 25 7.50 19.56 10.32
N ARG A 26 6.69 18.53 10.54
CA ARG A 26 6.77 17.61 11.70
C ARG A 26 6.10 16.28 11.39
N PHE A 27 6.60 15.22 11.99
CA PHE A 27 5.85 13.97 12.07
C PHE A 27 4.67 14.12 13.05
N PHE A 28 3.55 13.48 12.72
CA PHE A 28 2.39 13.46 13.61
C PHE A 28 2.66 12.49 14.76
N GLY A 29 2.71 12.99 15.97
CA GLY A 29 3.01 12.24 17.20
C GLY A 29 2.97 13.15 18.40
N LYS A 30 3.54 12.72 19.51
CA LYS A 30 3.47 13.39 20.82
C LYS A 30 3.74 14.90 20.75
N GLY A 31 2.78 15.70 21.25
CA GLY A 31 2.85 17.15 21.31
C GLY A 31 2.42 17.89 20.05
N ILE A 32 2.01 17.18 18.99
CA ILE A 32 1.59 17.82 17.74
C ILE A 32 0.26 18.57 17.90
N ALA A 33 -0.65 18.04 18.73
CA ALA A 33 -1.94 18.69 18.96
C ALA A 33 -1.78 20.09 19.54
N ALA A 34 -0.83 20.32 20.45
CA ALA A 34 -0.54 21.67 20.98
C ALA A 34 -0.07 22.60 19.86
N ALA A 35 0.90 22.17 19.04
CA ALA A 35 1.43 22.97 17.94
C ALA A 35 0.36 23.30 16.87
N ILE A 36 -0.62 22.42 16.67
CA ILE A 36 -1.77 22.67 15.78
C ILE A 36 -2.73 23.68 16.45
N LYS A 37 -3.03 23.51 17.74
CA LYS A 37 -3.94 24.40 18.48
C LYS A 37 -3.47 25.85 18.46
N ASP A 38 -2.19 26.09 18.57
CA ASP A 38 -1.61 27.46 18.49
C ASP A 38 -1.88 28.13 17.13
N ARG A 39 -2.20 27.34 16.09
CA ARG A 39 -2.52 27.82 14.74
C ARG A 39 -4.03 27.93 14.47
N LEU A 40 -4.88 27.29 15.28
CA LEU A 40 -6.34 27.29 15.08
C LEU A 40 -6.96 28.69 15.00
N PRO A 41 -6.47 29.72 15.71
CA PRO A 41 -7.02 31.10 15.55
C PRO A 41 -7.03 31.56 14.09
N LYS A 42 -6.06 31.12 13.29
CA LYS A 42 -5.99 31.40 11.83
C LYS A 42 -6.88 30.48 11.02
N TYR A 43 -7.02 29.21 11.41
CA TYR A 43 -7.69 28.16 10.61
C TYR A 43 -9.13 27.88 11.04
N GLY A 44 -9.52 28.27 12.27
CA GLY A 44 -10.78 27.91 12.88
C GLY A 44 -10.72 26.55 13.57
N ARG A 45 -11.85 25.96 13.90
CA ARG A 45 -11.92 24.67 14.56
C ARG A 45 -11.67 23.49 13.61
N VAL A 46 -11.19 22.38 14.16
CA VAL A 46 -10.99 21.15 13.41
C VAL A 46 -12.33 20.44 13.20
N ARG A 47 -12.71 20.21 11.96
CA ARG A 47 -13.94 19.48 11.57
C ARG A 47 -13.64 18.07 11.04
N LEU A 48 -12.47 17.92 10.42
CA LEU A 48 -12.05 16.68 9.80
C LEU A 48 -10.56 16.47 10.02
N ILE A 49 -10.19 15.27 10.44
CA ILE A 49 -8.80 14.79 10.49
C ILE A 49 -8.71 13.59 9.54
N VAL A 50 -7.73 13.61 8.64
CA VAL A 50 -7.56 12.55 7.64
C VAL A 50 -6.16 11.93 7.76
N ALA A 51 -6.10 10.62 7.86
CA ALA A 51 -4.87 9.82 7.95
C ALA A 51 -4.93 8.64 6.97
N MET A 52 -4.56 8.89 5.70
CA MET A 52 -4.60 7.87 4.65
C MET A 52 -3.30 7.05 4.64
N ASN A 53 -3.40 5.75 4.93
CA ASN A 53 -2.26 4.82 5.04
C ASN A 53 -1.16 5.28 6.02
N VAL A 54 -1.55 5.95 7.12
CA VAL A 54 -0.61 6.45 8.14
C VAL A 54 -0.46 5.46 9.29
N LEU A 55 -1.58 4.87 9.75
CA LEU A 55 -1.59 4.05 10.98
C LEU A 55 -0.70 2.81 10.90
N ALA A 56 -0.57 2.22 9.71
CA ALA A 56 0.31 1.06 9.48
C ALA A 56 1.79 1.42 9.63
N HIS A 57 2.16 2.66 9.31
CA HIS A 57 3.54 3.17 9.33
C HIS A 57 3.92 3.86 10.66
N THR A 58 2.96 4.06 11.56
CA THR A 58 3.19 4.79 12.81
C THR A 58 3.91 3.91 13.83
N ASP A 59 5.09 4.30 14.29
CA ASP A 59 5.86 3.57 15.29
C ASP A 59 5.09 3.41 16.60
N ASN A 60 4.70 4.52 17.19
CA ASN A 60 3.97 4.55 18.45
C ASN A 60 2.53 5.02 18.25
N ILE A 61 1.65 4.08 17.93
CA ILE A 61 0.23 4.36 17.73
C ILE A 61 -0.45 4.91 18.99
N ASN A 62 0.09 4.59 20.18
CA ASN A 62 -0.42 5.06 21.45
C ASN A 62 -0.01 6.52 21.76
N ASP A 63 0.97 7.07 21.06
CA ASP A 63 1.25 8.50 21.07
C ASP A 63 0.45 9.23 19.98
N PHE A 64 0.19 8.56 18.84
CA PHE A 64 -0.54 9.13 17.72
C PHE A 64 -2.03 9.39 18.03
N LEU A 65 -2.76 8.38 18.48
CA LEU A 65 -4.21 8.47 18.67
C LEU A 65 -4.63 9.46 19.77
N PRO A 66 -3.94 9.59 20.91
CA PRO A 66 -4.23 10.66 21.87
C PRO A 66 -4.11 12.08 21.29
N GLU A 67 -3.17 12.31 20.38
CA GLU A 67 -3.02 13.61 19.72
C GLU A 67 -4.19 13.87 18.75
N VAL A 68 -4.65 12.83 18.02
CA VAL A 68 -5.89 12.93 17.22
C VAL A 68 -7.06 13.34 18.10
N VAL A 69 -7.30 12.59 19.20
CA VAL A 69 -8.40 12.86 20.14
C VAL A 69 -8.26 14.23 20.79
N GLY A 70 -7.03 14.68 21.07
CA GLY A 70 -6.72 15.99 21.60
C GLY A 70 -7.12 17.15 20.68
N LEU A 71 -7.23 16.90 19.37
CA LEU A 71 -7.67 17.89 18.37
C LEU A 71 -9.18 17.83 18.10
N MET A 72 -9.87 16.77 18.52
CA MET A 72 -11.27 16.53 18.20
C MET A 72 -12.21 17.26 19.18
N GLU A 73 -13.20 17.93 18.61
CA GLU A 73 -14.43 18.37 19.25
C GLU A 73 -15.53 17.31 19.04
N ALA A 74 -16.73 17.53 19.58
CA ALA A 74 -17.82 16.56 19.53
C ALA A 74 -18.30 16.21 18.10
N ASP A 75 -18.14 17.16 17.15
CA ASP A 75 -18.56 17.01 15.76
C ASP A 75 -17.36 16.83 14.78
N THR A 76 -16.17 16.62 15.31
CA THR A 76 -14.98 16.31 14.50
C THR A 76 -15.02 14.83 14.06
N VAL A 77 -14.82 14.60 12.76
CA VAL A 77 -14.68 13.25 12.22
C VAL A 77 -13.20 12.94 11.99
N PHE A 78 -12.75 11.80 12.47
CA PHE A 78 -11.46 11.23 12.11
C PHE A 78 -11.64 10.15 11.04
N VAL A 79 -11.00 10.33 9.89
CA VAL A 79 -11.02 9.38 8.78
C VAL A 79 -9.65 8.75 8.65
N SER A 80 -9.59 7.43 8.69
CA SER A 80 -8.35 6.69 8.50
C SER A 80 -8.49 5.62 7.44
N SER A 81 -7.45 5.45 6.62
CA SER A 81 -7.33 4.31 5.73
C SER A 81 -6.22 3.37 6.22
N SER A 82 -6.47 2.08 6.14
CA SER A 82 -5.48 1.04 6.44
C SER A 82 -5.70 -0.16 5.54
N HIS A 83 -4.62 -0.83 5.16
CA HIS A 83 -4.71 -2.09 4.40
C HIS A 83 -5.54 -3.12 5.18
N TRP A 84 -6.48 -3.76 4.52
CA TRP A 84 -7.38 -4.73 5.14
C TRP A 84 -6.75 -6.13 5.16
N LEU A 85 -6.52 -6.67 6.35
CA LEU A 85 -5.89 -7.98 6.51
C LEU A 85 -6.67 -9.11 5.80
N VAL A 86 -7.98 -9.01 5.69
CA VAL A 86 -8.79 -9.99 4.95
C VAL A 86 -8.45 -9.95 3.46
N ALA A 87 -8.36 -8.77 2.86
CA ALA A 87 -7.95 -8.63 1.46
C ALA A 87 -6.54 -9.20 1.24
N LEU A 88 -5.60 -8.89 2.14
CA LEU A 88 -4.23 -9.40 2.09
C LEU A 88 -4.21 -10.94 2.02
N VAL A 89 -4.94 -11.63 2.89
CA VAL A 89 -4.92 -13.11 2.91
C VAL A 89 -5.69 -13.72 1.76
N GLN A 90 -6.78 -13.12 1.32
CA GLN A 90 -7.61 -13.61 0.22
C GLN A 90 -6.96 -13.40 -1.16
N LYS A 91 -6.24 -12.28 -1.34
CA LYS A 91 -5.56 -11.93 -2.58
C LYS A 91 -4.08 -12.31 -2.59
N PHE A 92 -3.57 -12.94 -1.54
CA PHE A 92 -2.17 -13.36 -1.41
C PHE A 92 -1.17 -12.20 -1.49
N GLU A 93 -1.50 -11.05 -0.92
CA GLU A 93 -0.69 -9.81 -0.97
C GLU A 93 0.48 -9.83 0.01
N PHE A 94 1.23 -10.95 0.05
CA PHE A 94 2.37 -11.14 0.96
C PHE A 94 3.49 -10.13 0.75
N ASP A 95 3.61 -9.60 -0.46
CA ASP A 95 4.62 -8.64 -0.87
C ASP A 95 4.41 -7.26 -0.23
N THR A 96 3.24 -7.01 0.37
CA THR A 96 3.01 -5.85 1.22
C THR A 96 3.62 -5.99 2.62
N ILE A 97 4.13 -7.19 2.98
CA ILE A 97 4.77 -7.45 4.27
C ILE A 97 6.24 -7.03 4.21
N TYR A 98 6.50 -5.76 4.48
CA TYR A 98 7.84 -5.16 4.52
C TYR A 98 7.97 -4.19 5.70
N HIS A 99 9.20 -3.74 5.98
CA HIS A 99 9.59 -3.05 7.20
C HIS A 99 8.82 -1.75 7.52
N GLU A 100 8.25 -1.08 6.52
CA GLU A 100 7.44 0.12 6.75
C GLU A 100 6.02 -0.19 7.22
N HIS A 101 5.47 -1.37 6.91
CA HIS A 101 4.17 -1.82 7.37
C HIS A 101 4.28 -2.53 8.72
N LEU A 102 4.29 -1.76 9.79
CA LEU A 102 4.46 -2.28 11.16
C LEU A 102 3.23 -3.03 11.67
N ARG A 103 2.05 -2.81 11.07
CA ARG A 103 0.76 -3.34 11.53
C ARG A 103 -0.17 -3.63 10.38
N TYR A 104 -0.97 -4.67 10.56
CA TYR A 104 -2.06 -5.06 9.65
C TYR A 104 -3.34 -5.13 10.46
N TYR A 105 -4.43 -4.59 9.91
CA TYR A 105 -5.68 -4.47 10.63
C TYR A 105 -6.81 -5.28 9.99
N THR A 106 -7.58 -5.97 10.83
CA THR A 106 -8.98 -6.25 10.54
C THR A 106 -9.82 -5.05 11.00
N LEU A 107 -11.05 -4.91 10.52
CA LEU A 107 -11.96 -3.88 11.00
C LEU A 107 -12.15 -4.02 12.53
N LYS A 108 -12.36 -5.25 13.00
CA LYS A 108 -12.50 -5.53 14.44
C LYS A 108 -11.29 -5.06 15.25
N SER A 109 -10.06 -5.34 14.80
CA SER A 109 -8.86 -4.94 15.53
C SER A 109 -8.64 -3.43 15.52
N LEU A 110 -8.99 -2.76 14.41
CA LEU A 110 -8.91 -1.31 14.28
C LEU A 110 -9.94 -0.63 15.20
N MET A 111 -11.16 -1.13 15.26
CA MET A 111 -12.20 -0.65 16.18
C MET A 111 -11.78 -0.79 17.64
N GLN A 112 -11.20 -1.93 18.03
CA GLN A 112 -10.70 -2.14 19.39
C GLN A 112 -9.56 -1.18 19.74
N LEU A 113 -8.66 -0.91 18.78
CA LEU A 113 -7.60 0.08 18.96
C LEU A 113 -8.19 1.47 19.19
N PHE A 114 -9.15 1.90 18.37
CA PHE A 114 -9.80 3.20 18.46
C PHE A 114 -10.55 3.37 19.78
N GLN A 115 -11.28 2.34 20.19
CA GLN A 115 -12.04 2.35 21.44
C GLN A 115 -11.15 2.59 22.67
N ARG A 116 -9.93 2.01 22.70
CA ARG A 116 -8.95 2.26 23.79
C ARG A 116 -8.56 3.72 23.92
N HIS A 117 -8.71 4.48 22.84
CA HIS A 117 -8.38 5.91 22.76
C HIS A 117 -9.64 6.81 22.69
N ARG A 118 -10.80 6.31 23.14
CA ARG A 118 -12.05 7.09 23.16
C ARG A 118 -12.54 7.51 21.76
N LEU A 119 -12.20 6.74 20.73
CA LEU A 119 -12.71 6.91 19.37
C LEU A 119 -13.72 5.79 19.09
N GLY A 120 -14.99 6.16 18.87
CA GLY A 120 -16.01 5.23 18.38
C GLY A 120 -16.02 5.23 16.86
N MET A 121 -15.76 4.09 16.24
CA MET A 121 -15.91 3.95 14.80
C MET A 121 -17.39 3.84 14.48
N VAL A 122 -17.93 4.83 13.77
CA VAL A 122 -19.35 4.97 13.47
C VAL A 122 -19.71 4.38 12.10
N ASP A 123 -18.73 4.36 11.17
CA ASP A 123 -18.93 3.81 9.84
C ASP A 123 -17.60 3.30 9.26
N ALA A 124 -17.67 2.39 8.28
CA ALA A 124 -16.52 1.91 7.54
C ALA A 124 -16.92 1.49 6.13
N GLU A 125 -15.98 1.52 5.21
CA GLU A 125 -16.14 0.97 3.88
C GLU A 125 -14.86 0.26 3.42
N ILE A 126 -15.02 -0.71 2.53
CA ILE A 126 -13.91 -1.36 1.85
C ILE A 126 -13.73 -0.70 0.50
N THR A 127 -12.48 -0.34 0.21
CA THR A 127 -12.08 0.27 -1.06
C THR A 127 -11.06 -0.62 -1.74
N ASP A 128 -10.93 -0.50 -3.06
CA ASP A 128 -9.92 -1.25 -3.83
C ASP A 128 -8.52 -0.62 -3.79
N PHE A 129 -8.35 0.47 -3.06
CA PHE A 129 -7.05 1.10 -2.91
C PHE A 129 -6.02 0.11 -2.34
N TYR A 130 -4.86 0.06 -3.00
CA TYR A 130 -3.72 -0.80 -2.63
C TYR A 130 -4.06 -2.29 -2.51
N GLY A 131 -5.05 -2.76 -3.30
CA GLY A 131 -5.47 -4.15 -3.30
C GLY A 131 -6.64 -4.46 -2.36
N GLY A 132 -6.94 -3.58 -1.42
CA GLY A 132 -8.07 -3.65 -0.49
C GLY A 132 -7.78 -2.97 0.83
N SER A 133 -8.47 -1.86 1.10
CA SER A 133 -8.27 -1.06 2.30
C SER A 133 -9.59 -0.83 3.04
N ILE A 134 -9.51 -0.75 4.37
CA ILE A 134 -10.58 -0.23 5.22
C ILE A 134 -10.46 1.28 5.26
N LEU A 135 -11.51 1.99 4.92
CA LEU A 135 -11.69 3.39 5.20
C LEU A 135 -12.64 3.51 6.39
N GLY A 136 -12.13 3.93 7.53
CA GLY A 136 -12.89 4.01 8.80
C GLY A 136 -13.18 5.45 9.18
N TYR A 137 -14.40 5.69 9.67
CA TYR A 137 -14.90 6.98 10.14
C TYR A 137 -15.15 6.89 11.65
N ALA A 138 -14.44 7.69 12.42
CA ALA A 138 -14.53 7.67 13.87
C ALA A 138 -14.88 9.07 14.44
N VAL A 139 -15.63 9.05 15.52
CA VAL A 139 -16.03 10.23 16.28
C VAL A 139 -15.68 10.00 17.75
N LYS A 140 -15.32 11.07 18.44
CA LYS A 140 -14.96 10.99 19.86
C LYS A 140 -16.16 10.52 20.70
N ASP A 141 -15.92 9.53 21.55
CA ASP A 141 -16.89 8.97 22.50
C ASP A 141 -18.24 8.48 21.86
N ALA A 142 -18.25 8.19 20.56
CA ALA A 142 -19.45 7.70 19.88
C ALA A 142 -19.68 6.21 20.12
N ASN A 143 -20.96 5.79 20.13
CA ASN A 143 -21.41 4.41 20.39
C ASN A 143 -22.29 3.82 19.28
N GLY A 144 -22.66 4.57 18.25
CA GLY A 144 -23.46 4.10 17.12
C GLY A 144 -22.59 3.50 16.03
N GLN A 145 -23.11 2.50 15.31
CA GLN A 145 -22.45 1.84 14.17
C GLN A 145 -23.42 1.76 13.00
N SER A 146 -22.93 2.03 11.79
CA SER A 146 -23.74 1.91 10.57
C SER A 146 -23.97 0.45 10.20
N GLU A 147 -25.02 0.20 9.44
CA GLU A 147 -25.30 -1.14 8.88
C GLU A 147 -24.14 -1.61 7.97
N ARG A 148 -23.51 -0.70 7.24
CA ARG A 148 -22.34 -0.99 6.40
C ARG A 148 -21.17 -1.52 7.23
N LEU A 149 -20.82 -0.88 8.33
CA LEU A 149 -19.78 -1.32 9.25
C LEU A 149 -20.11 -2.71 9.82
N LEU A 150 -21.36 -2.93 10.27
CA LEU A 150 -21.78 -4.21 10.80
C LEU A 150 -21.71 -5.34 9.76
N SER A 151 -22.04 -5.04 8.49
CA SER A 151 -21.92 -5.99 7.38
C SER A 151 -20.45 -6.40 7.14
N ILE A 152 -19.51 -5.45 7.21
CA ILE A 152 -18.06 -5.75 7.06
C ILE A 152 -17.57 -6.61 8.22
N LEU A 153 -18.00 -6.34 9.46
CA LEU A 153 -17.66 -7.18 10.61
C LEU A 153 -18.16 -8.61 10.44
N GLU A 154 -19.38 -8.79 9.89
CA GLU A 154 -19.91 -10.13 9.63
C GLU A 154 -19.12 -10.85 8.53
N GLN A 155 -18.70 -10.15 7.48
CA GLN A 155 -17.80 -10.71 6.47
C GLN A 155 -16.47 -11.16 7.08
N GLU A 156 -15.86 -10.35 7.98
CA GLU A 156 -14.62 -10.72 8.66
C GLU A 156 -14.75 -12.00 9.50
N ARG A 157 -15.90 -12.20 10.17
CA ARG A 157 -16.14 -13.39 11.01
C ARG A 157 -16.14 -14.69 10.21
N GLN A 158 -16.49 -14.64 8.93
CA GLN A 158 -16.51 -15.81 8.04
C GLN A 158 -15.12 -16.20 7.52
N VAL A 159 -14.09 -15.38 7.77
CA VAL A 159 -12.73 -15.63 7.27
C VAL A 159 -11.86 -16.23 8.35
N ASP A 160 -11.38 -17.44 8.13
CA ASP A 160 -10.31 -18.03 8.95
C ASP A 160 -8.95 -17.40 8.56
N ILE A 161 -8.62 -16.28 9.19
CA ILE A 161 -7.36 -15.54 8.92
C ILE A 161 -6.14 -16.45 9.16
N ILE A 162 -6.12 -17.22 10.24
CA ILE A 162 -4.97 -18.06 10.59
C ILE A 162 -4.80 -19.21 9.61
N GLY A 163 -5.88 -19.89 9.25
CA GLY A 163 -5.85 -20.94 8.22
C GLY A 163 -5.46 -20.38 6.85
N SER A 164 -5.98 -19.20 6.49
CA SER A 164 -5.63 -18.50 5.25
C SER A 164 -4.14 -18.13 5.18
N LEU A 165 -3.53 -17.63 6.28
CA LEU A 165 -2.10 -17.35 6.35
C LEU A 165 -1.25 -18.62 6.20
N LYS A 166 -1.69 -19.75 6.79
CA LYS A 166 -1.00 -21.05 6.65
C LYS A 166 -1.06 -21.58 5.21
N SER A 167 -2.22 -21.53 4.59
CA SER A 167 -2.40 -21.96 3.20
C SER A 167 -1.68 -21.04 2.21
N MET A 168 -1.68 -19.73 2.45
CA MET A 168 -0.95 -18.76 1.65
C MET A 168 0.54 -19.09 1.55
N LYS A 169 1.19 -19.48 2.66
CA LYS A 169 2.60 -19.90 2.65
C LYS A 169 2.88 -21.00 1.63
N GLN A 170 2.03 -22.03 1.58
CA GLN A 170 2.22 -23.15 0.64
C GLN A 170 2.03 -22.72 -0.81
N VAL A 171 1.01 -21.90 -1.08
CA VAL A 171 0.77 -21.35 -2.43
C VAL A 171 1.96 -20.50 -2.89
N LEU A 172 2.49 -19.65 -2.02
CA LEU A 172 3.63 -18.81 -2.35
C LEU A 172 4.91 -19.60 -2.62
N LEU A 173 5.17 -20.68 -1.87
CA LEU A 173 6.31 -21.57 -2.13
C LEU A 173 6.16 -22.30 -3.47
N ASN A 174 4.95 -22.72 -3.83
CA ASN A 174 4.68 -23.32 -5.13
C ASN A 174 4.85 -22.30 -6.27
N ASN A 175 4.35 -21.07 -6.10
CA ASN A 175 4.53 -20.01 -7.09
C ASN A 175 6.02 -19.65 -7.26
N LYS A 176 6.78 -19.59 -6.17
CA LYS A 176 8.24 -19.40 -6.20
C LYS A 176 8.93 -20.44 -7.09
N ALA A 177 8.69 -21.73 -6.82
CA ALA A 177 9.31 -22.81 -7.57
C ALA A 177 8.96 -22.75 -9.07
N ARG A 178 7.68 -22.49 -9.38
CA ARG A 178 7.19 -22.37 -10.76
C ARG A 178 7.73 -21.14 -11.48
N LEU A 179 7.78 -19.97 -10.81
CA LEU A 179 8.31 -18.75 -11.42
C LEU A 179 9.80 -18.90 -11.73
N ILE A 180 10.59 -19.37 -10.77
CA ILE A 180 12.03 -19.58 -10.99
C ILE A 180 12.25 -20.60 -12.11
N GLY A 181 11.53 -21.73 -12.12
CA GLY A 181 11.61 -22.71 -13.19
C GLY A 181 11.33 -22.09 -14.57
N LEU A 182 10.23 -21.34 -14.68
CA LEU A 182 9.87 -20.62 -15.92
C LEU A 182 10.98 -19.65 -16.36
N LEU A 183 11.49 -18.81 -15.45
CA LEU A 183 12.51 -17.81 -15.79
C LEU A 183 13.82 -18.46 -16.24
N VAL A 184 14.23 -19.57 -15.61
CA VAL A 184 15.41 -20.35 -16.01
C VAL A 184 15.23 -20.97 -17.40
N GLU A 185 14.07 -21.53 -17.70
CA GLU A 185 13.75 -22.08 -19.03
C GLU A 185 13.79 -20.98 -20.09
N LEU A 186 13.13 -19.84 -19.84
CA LEU A 186 13.13 -18.70 -20.76
C LEU A 186 14.56 -18.21 -21.03
N LYS A 187 15.38 -18.08 -19.99
CA LYS A 187 16.79 -17.66 -20.16
C LYS A 187 17.60 -18.66 -20.99
N ARG A 188 17.44 -19.97 -20.75
CA ARG A 188 18.08 -21.04 -21.55
C ARG A 188 17.66 -20.96 -23.00
N ASP A 189 16.40 -20.64 -23.29
CA ASP A 189 15.86 -20.52 -24.65
C ASP A 189 16.16 -19.16 -25.30
N GLY A 190 17.05 -18.36 -24.70
CA GLY A 190 17.50 -17.08 -25.22
C GLY A 190 16.44 -15.98 -25.14
N LYS A 191 15.38 -16.17 -24.34
CA LYS A 191 14.30 -15.20 -24.16
C LYS A 191 14.67 -14.13 -23.14
N ARG A 192 14.31 -12.88 -23.44
CA ARG A 192 14.54 -11.75 -22.58
C ARG A 192 13.32 -11.52 -21.67
N THR A 193 13.60 -11.39 -20.38
CA THR A 193 12.57 -11.12 -19.35
C THR A 193 12.92 -9.85 -18.58
N VAL A 194 11.94 -8.98 -18.37
CA VAL A 194 12.05 -7.74 -17.58
C VAL A 194 10.92 -7.66 -16.55
N GLY A 195 10.95 -6.67 -15.67
CA GLY A 195 9.82 -6.34 -14.81
C GLY A 195 9.12 -5.05 -15.25
N ILE A 196 7.83 -4.94 -14.97
CA ILE A 196 7.04 -3.70 -15.12
C ILE A 196 6.62 -3.19 -13.75
N GLY A 197 7.02 -1.94 -13.46
CA GLY A 197 6.86 -1.26 -12.18
C GLY A 197 7.93 -1.64 -11.16
N ALA A 198 8.33 -0.68 -10.35
CA ALA A 198 9.21 -0.85 -9.20
C ALA A 198 8.51 -0.35 -7.91
N PRO A 199 7.28 -0.85 -7.56
CA PRO A 199 6.65 -0.49 -6.30
C PRO A 199 7.50 -1.01 -5.13
N MET A 200 7.35 -0.41 -3.94
CA MET A 200 8.10 -0.85 -2.74
C MET A 200 7.95 -2.35 -2.49
N LYS A 201 6.76 -2.88 -2.68
CA LYS A 201 6.46 -4.31 -2.53
C LYS A 201 7.19 -5.23 -3.53
N ALA A 202 7.65 -4.71 -4.67
CA ALA A 202 8.44 -5.50 -5.63
C ALA A 202 9.74 -6.02 -5.01
N SER A 203 10.38 -5.24 -4.13
CA SER A 203 11.57 -5.69 -3.40
C SER A 203 11.28 -6.94 -2.57
N THR A 204 10.17 -6.95 -1.81
CA THR A 204 9.76 -8.12 -1.02
C THR A 204 9.50 -9.34 -1.90
N LEU A 205 8.75 -9.17 -3.00
CA LEU A 205 8.41 -10.24 -3.92
C LEU A 205 9.66 -10.85 -4.57
N LEU A 206 10.53 -10.01 -5.14
CA LEU A 206 11.72 -10.45 -5.84
C LEU A 206 12.72 -11.14 -4.91
N ASN A 207 12.97 -10.57 -3.72
CA ASN A 207 13.85 -11.19 -2.72
C ASN A 207 13.28 -12.51 -2.20
N PHE A 208 11.98 -12.58 -1.86
CA PHE A 208 11.36 -13.80 -1.38
C PHE A 208 11.39 -14.92 -2.44
N TYR A 209 11.13 -14.59 -3.69
CA TYR A 209 11.18 -15.57 -4.79
C TYR A 209 12.61 -15.88 -5.22
N GLY A 210 13.59 -15.04 -4.92
CA GLY A 210 14.98 -15.21 -5.34
C GLY A 210 15.20 -14.87 -6.81
N VAL A 211 14.43 -13.93 -7.34
CA VAL A 211 14.59 -13.41 -8.72
C VAL A 211 15.66 -12.34 -8.69
N THR A 212 16.76 -12.58 -9.41
CA THR A 212 17.93 -11.69 -9.49
C THR A 212 18.14 -11.13 -10.89
N SER A 213 19.14 -10.27 -11.06
CA SER A 213 19.56 -9.71 -12.35
C SER A 213 20.06 -10.77 -13.35
N ASP A 214 20.32 -12.01 -12.92
CA ASP A 214 20.64 -13.12 -13.82
C ASP A 214 19.42 -13.60 -14.60
N LEU A 215 18.22 -13.38 -14.07
CA LEU A 215 16.94 -13.85 -14.63
C LEU A 215 16.08 -12.72 -15.21
N VAL A 216 16.23 -11.49 -14.68
CA VAL A 216 15.45 -10.32 -15.08
C VAL A 216 16.41 -9.17 -15.36
N ASP A 217 16.41 -8.67 -16.59
CA ASP A 217 17.40 -7.70 -17.05
C ASP A 217 17.26 -6.33 -16.37
N TYR A 218 16.03 -5.83 -16.20
CA TYR A 218 15.71 -4.54 -15.56
C TYR A 218 14.25 -4.47 -15.11
N LEU A 219 13.91 -3.43 -14.33
CA LEU A 219 12.54 -3.02 -14.06
C LEU A 219 12.23 -1.72 -14.79
N ALA A 220 11.16 -1.70 -15.59
CA ALA A 220 10.65 -0.50 -16.26
C ALA A 220 9.74 0.30 -15.31
N GLU A 221 10.05 1.56 -15.06
CA GLU A 221 9.38 2.41 -14.07
C GLU A 221 9.09 3.82 -14.62
N VAL A 222 7.95 4.39 -14.25
CA VAL A 222 7.53 5.75 -14.63
C VAL A 222 8.02 6.82 -13.65
N ASN A 223 8.25 6.46 -12.39
CA ASN A 223 8.64 7.42 -11.37
C ASN A 223 10.11 7.83 -11.52
N PRO A 224 10.40 9.10 -11.88
CA PRO A 224 11.77 9.56 -12.11
C PRO A 224 12.68 9.45 -10.87
N LEU A 225 12.10 9.43 -9.65
CA LEU A 225 12.86 9.26 -8.40
C LEU A 225 13.44 7.86 -8.24
N LYS A 226 12.94 6.87 -8.98
CA LYS A 226 13.39 5.48 -8.94
C LYS A 226 14.27 5.12 -10.13
N VAL A 227 14.10 5.80 -11.25
CA VAL A 227 14.92 5.58 -12.46
C VAL A 227 16.39 5.86 -12.15
N GLY A 228 17.28 4.95 -12.60
CA GLY A 228 18.71 5.02 -12.32
C GLY A 228 19.13 4.40 -10.98
N THR A 229 18.18 3.85 -10.20
CA THR A 229 18.46 3.10 -8.97
C THR A 229 18.51 1.58 -9.23
N VAL A 230 18.69 0.81 -8.15
CA VAL A 230 18.60 -0.65 -8.17
C VAL A 230 17.65 -1.14 -7.09
N VAL A 231 16.99 -2.28 -7.33
CA VAL A 231 16.12 -2.91 -6.31
C VAL A 231 16.99 -3.41 -5.17
N PRO A 232 16.70 -3.01 -3.91
CA PRO A 232 17.42 -3.51 -2.75
C PRO A 232 17.41 -5.04 -2.65
N GLY A 233 18.55 -5.62 -2.28
CA GLY A 233 18.75 -7.07 -2.16
C GLY A 233 19.11 -7.72 -3.49
N VAL A 234 18.18 -7.77 -4.45
CA VAL A 234 18.36 -8.46 -5.74
C VAL A 234 19.15 -7.66 -6.79
N ARG A 235 19.35 -6.35 -6.57
CA ARG A 235 20.17 -5.43 -7.38
C ARG A 235 19.78 -5.35 -8.86
N ILE A 236 18.53 -5.63 -9.20
CA ILE A 236 18.00 -5.47 -10.56
C ILE A 236 17.93 -3.95 -10.85
N PRO A 237 18.49 -3.46 -11.97
CA PRO A 237 18.46 -2.04 -12.32
C PRO A 237 17.04 -1.57 -12.64
N VAL A 238 16.74 -0.32 -12.27
CA VAL A 238 15.47 0.36 -12.57
C VAL A 238 15.72 1.38 -13.67
N VAL A 239 15.00 1.24 -14.79
CA VAL A 239 15.12 2.12 -15.96
C VAL A 239 13.80 2.79 -16.29
N HIS A 240 13.81 3.84 -17.11
CA HIS A 240 12.59 4.48 -17.58
C HIS A 240 11.77 3.53 -18.46
N GLU A 241 10.44 3.56 -18.38
CA GLU A 241 9.56 2.64 -19.11
C GLU A 241 9.72 2.69 -20.65
N ASP A 242 10.23 3.79 -21.22
CA ASP A 242 10.51 3.90 -22.64
C ASP A 242 11.50 2.85 -23.17
N VAL A 243 12.37 2.32 -22.31
CA VAL A 243 13.32 1.26 -22.69
C VAL A 243 12.57 0.01 -23.13
N LEU A 244 11.51 -0.34 -22.42
CA LEU A 244 10.66 -1.50 -22.74
C LEU A 244 10.00 -1.37 -24.12
N LEU A 245 9.63 -0.17 -24.53
CA LEU A 245 8.98 0.07 -25.81
C LEU A 245 9.97 0.21 -26.97
N ARG A 246 11.17 0.74 -26.72
CA ARG A 246 12.22 0.89 -27.73
C ARG A 246 12.92 -0.42 -28.08
N ASP A 247 13.08 -1.28 -27.10
CA ASP A 247 13.73 -2.60 -27.21
C ASP A 247 12.89 -3.65 -26.48
N PRO A 248 11.74 -4.06 -27.08
CA PRO A 248 10.74 -4.87 -26.42
C PRO A 248 11.28 -6.26 -26.05
N PRO A 249 11.17 -6.67 -24.76
CA PRO A 249 11.51 -8.01 -24.30
C PRO A 249 10.44 -9.02 -24.72
N ASP A 250 10.79 -10.32 -24.70
CA ASP A 250 9.82 -11.39 -24.94
C ASP A 250 8.78 -11.50 -23.82
N TYR A 251 9.22 -11.26 -22.55
CA TYR A 251 8.38 -11.42 -21.37
C TYR A 251 8.54 -10.25 -20.39
N ALA A 252 7.43 -9.86 -19.74
CA ALA A 252 7.42 -8.83 -18.72
C ALA A 252 6.67 -9.29 -17.47
N ILE A 253 7.35 -9.34 -16.33
CA ILE A 253 6.73 -9.63 -15.02
C ILE A 253 6.04 -8.38 -14.52
N VAL A 254 4.74 -8.43 -14.29
CA VAL A 254 3.96 -7.32 -13.73
C VAL A 254 4.14 -7.31 -12.21
N LEU A 255 5.01 -6.43 -11.69
CA LEU A 255 5.34 -6.37 -10.26
C LEU A 255 4.29 -5.60 -9.46
N ALA A 256 3.58 -4.66 -10.09
CA ALA A 256 2.36 -4.07 -9.55
C ALA A 256 1.13 -4.91 -9.94
N TRP A 257 1.19 -6.21 -9.71
CA TRP A 257 0.26 -7.22 -10.20
C TRP A 257 -1.22 -6.97 -9.81
N ASN A 258 -1.46 -6.34 -8.67
CA ASN A 258 -2.80 -5.90 -8.25
C ASN A 258 -3.42 -4.80 -9.16
N MET A 259 -2.61 -4.18 -10.00
CA MET A 259 -3.01 -3.20 -11.03
C MET A 259 -2.86 -3.78 -12.45
N ALA A 260 -2.73 -5.09 -12.59
CA ALA A 260 -2.53 -5.72 -13.91
C ALA A 260 -3.65 -5.39 -14.90
N GLY A 261 -4.89 -5.23 -14.41
CA GLY A 261 -6.04 -4.81 -15.22
C GLY A 261 -5.88 -3.47 -15.92
N ASP A 262 -5.08 -2.55 -15.37
CA ASP A 262 -4.78 -1.24 -15.96
C ASP A 262 -3.45 -1.29 -16.72
N ILE A 263 -2.45 -1.97 -16.16
CA ILE A 263 -1.09 -2.02 -16.70
C ILE A 263 -1.04 -2.74 -18.04
N ILE A 264 -1.63 -3.92 -18.15
CA ILE A 264 -1.59 -4.74 -19.36
C ILE A 264 -2.23 -3.99 -20.55
N PRO A 265 -3.47 -3.48 -20.45
CA PRO A 265 -4.06 -2.69 -21.54
C PRO A 265 -3.23 -1.45 -21.89
N LYS A 266 -2.64 -0.74 -20.92
CA LYS A 266 -1.74 0.39 -21.18
C LYS A 266 -0.60 -0.02 -22.09
N TYR A 267 0.17 -1.06 -21.74
CA TYR A 267 1.33 -1.46 -22.52
C TYR A 267 0.95 -2.07 -23.87
N ARG A 268 -0.19 -2.76 -23.95
CA ARG A 268 -0.75 -3.20 -25.26
C ARG A 268 -1.06 -2.02 -26.17
N SER A 269 -1.70 -0.98 -25.66
CA SER A 269 -2.01 0.24 -26.41
C SER A 269 -0.77 1.00 -26.88
N LEU A 270 0.34 0.88 -26.14
CA LEU A 270 1.65 1.44 -26.51
C LEU A 270 2.45 0.57 -27.48
N GLY A 271 1.91 -0.58 -27.91
CA GLY A 271 2.51 -1.46 -28.90
C GLY A 271 3.40 -2.60 -28.36
N TYR A 272 3.43 -2.81 -27.05
CA TYR A 272 4.16 -3.95 -26.49
C TYR A 272 3.47 -5.27 -26.86
N SER A 273 4.17 -6.13 -27.61
CA SER A 273 3.67 -7.41 -28.12
C SER A 273 4.17 -8.63 -27.37
N GLY A 274 5.11 -8.48 -26.43
CA GLY A 274 5.62 -9.56 -25.58
C GLY A 274 4.56 -10.10 -24.61
N LYS A 275 4.85 -11.21 -23.94
CA LYS A 275 3.94 -11.82 -22.97
C LYS A 275 4.10 -11.23 -21.59
N PHE A 276 3.01 -11.20 -20.81
CA PHE A 276 3.07 -10.79 -19.41
C PHE A 276 3.09 -11.99 -18.47
N ILE A 277 3.80 -11.86 -17.36
CA ILE A 277 3.84 -12.84 -16.28
C ILE A 277 3.23 -12.20 -15.03
N LEU A 278 2.15 -12.79 -14.51
CA LEU A 278 1.59 -12.45 -13.21
C LEU A 278 2.15 -13.41 -12.16
N PRO A 279 2.92 -12.94 -11.17
CA PRO A 279 3.55 -13.82 -10.19
C PRO A 279 2.61 -14.22 -9.04
N VAL A 280 1.55 -13.47 -8.81
CA VAL A 280 0.61 -13.58 -7.68
C VAL A 280 -0.80 -13.21 -8.18
N PRO A 281 -1.87 -13.78 -7.63
CA PRO A 281 -1.97 -14.86 -6.62
C PRO A 281 -1.57 -16.22 -7.12
N LYS A 282 -1.68 -16.46 -8.43
CA LYS A 282 -1.26 -17.67 -9.13
C LYS A 282 -0.36 -17.26 -10.29
N LEU A 283 0.72 -18.01 -10.50
CA LEU A 283 1.58 -17.78 -11.64
C LEU A 283 0.79 -18.00 -12.95
N GLU A 284 0.68 -16.96 -13.73
CA GLU A 284 0.01 -16.96 -15.03
C GLU A 284 0.87 -16.27 -16.09
N VAL A 285 0.84 -16.79 -17.31
CA VAL A 285 1.42 -16.14 -18.51
C VAL A 285 0.26 -15.69 -19.37
N ILE A 286 0.23 -14.40 -19.71
CA ILE A 286 -0.81 -13.77 -20.51
C ILE A 286 -0.21 -13.41 -21.88
N GLU A 287 -0.90 -13.85 -22.93
CA GLU A 287 -0.51 -13.61 -24.34
C GLU A 287 -0.64 -12.14 -24.72
#